data_593f3a985a466e8b85cffbbed20949f8
#
_entry.id   593f3a985a466e8b85cffbbed20949f8
#
_cell.length_a   1.000
_cell.length_b   1.000
_cell.length_c   1.000
_cell.angle_alpha   90.00
_cell.angle_beta   90.00
_cell.angle_gamma   90.00
#
_symmetry.space_group_name_H-M   'P 1'
#
loop_
_entity.id
_entity.type
_entity.pdbx_description
1 polymer ?
#
loop_
_entity_poly.entity_id
_entity_poly.type
_entity_poly.pdbx_seq_one_letter_code
_entity_poly.pdbx_strand_id
1 'polypeptide(L)'
;MPERYFEDFAVGQKFGSATIEVTAERIKAFAREFDPQPFHVDEEAARHTFFGGLVASGWHTAAMTMRLFVDSDIKPATGYIGAGGSDLTWPRPVRPGDVLHAESEVLELRPSKSRPEIGIMKMKLTTYNQANETVQIAYPTMVVPRRPAKG
;
A
#
# COMPACT_ATOMS: atom_id res chain seq x y z
N MET A 1 13.25 14.51 5.88
CA MET A 1 14.10 13.38 5.50
C MET A 1 14.57 13.56 4.06
N PRO A 2 15.84 13.31 3.79
CA PRO A 2 16.34 13.42 2.43
C PRO A 2 15.72 12.33 1.53
N GLU A 3 15.54 12.68 0.28
CA GLU A 3 15.06 11.74 -0.72
C GLU A 3 16.11 10.64 -0.97
N ARG A 4 15.62 9.44 -1.30
CA ARG A 4 16.48 8.31 -1.63
C ARG A 4 16.53 8.05 -3.12
N TYR A 5 17.73 7.87 -3.61
CA TYR A 5 18.00 7.38 -4.96
C TYR A 5 18.17 5.86 -4.94
N PHE A 6 18.21 5.25 -6.11
CA PHE A 6 18.36 3.80 -6.24
C PHE A 6 19.54 3.26 -5.39
N GLU A 7 20.67 3.97 -5.39
CA GLU A 7 21.87 3.57 -4.65
C GLU A 7 21.71 3.61 -3.13
N ASP A 8 20.67 4.26 -2.63
CA ASP A 8 20.40 4.38 -1.19
C ASP A 8 19.53 3.23 -0.66
N PHE A 9 19.12 2.31 -1.52
CA PHE A 9 18.33 1.15 -1.13
C PHE A 9 19.17 -0.12 -1.07
N ALA A 10 18.77 -1.04 -0.20
CA ALA A 10 19.42 -2.34 -0.04
C ALA A 10 18.36 -3.43 0.12
N VAL A 11 18.61 -4.61 -0.45
CA VAL A 11 17.75 -5.76 -0.29
C VAL A 11 17.64 -6.12 1.20
N GLY A 12 16.42 -6.37 1.66
CA GLY A 12 16.12 -6.65 3.07
C GLY A 12 15.79 -5.42 3.91
N GLN A 13 15.99 -4.23 3.39
CA GLN A 13 15.67 -2.98 4.09
C GLN A 13 14.16 -2.86 4.27
N LYS A 14 13.76 -2.43 5.48
CA LYS A 14 12.34 -2.28 5.83
C LYS A 14 12.01 -0.87 6.24
N PHE A 15 10.79 -0.45 5.92
CA PHE A 15 10.26 0.85 6.29
C PHE A 15 8.86 0.67 6.87
N GLY A 16 8.64 1.27 8.04
CA GLY A 16 7.31 1.29 8.67
C GLY A 16 6.56 2.55 8.32
N SER A 17 5.27 2.58 8.62
CA SER A 17 4.40 3.71 8.40
C SER A 17 3.79 4.23 9.70
N ALA A 18 3.16 5.38 9.64
CA ALA A 18 2.19 5.83 10.65
C ALA A 18 0.93 4.97 10.56
N THR A 19 -0.12 5.37 11.24
CA THR A 19 -1.40 4.64 11.26
C THR A 19 -2.50 5.45 10.60
N ILE A 20 -3.55 4.74 10.16
CA ILE A 20 -4.79 5.36 9.67
C ILE A 20 -5.97 4.64 10.29
N GLU A 21 -6.91 5.39 10.85
CA GLU A 21 -8.15 4.85 11.40
C GLU A 21 -9.18 4.67 10.28
N VAL A 22 -9.82 3.50 10.26
CA VAL A 22 -10.86 3.17 9.29
C VAL A 22 -12.22 3.41 9.93
N THR A 23 -12.96 4.37 9.42
CA THR A 23 -14.30 4.68 9.92
C THR A 23 -15.38 4.14 8.99
N ALA A 24 -16.56 3.84 9.53
CA ALA A 24 -17.70 3.42 8.73
C ALA A 24 -18.04 4.47 7.67
N GLU A 25 -17.94 5.74 8.00
CA GLU A 25 -18.22 6.83 7.06
C GLU A 25 -17.26 6.82 5.87
N ARG A 26 -15.96 6.62 6.13
CA ARG A 26 -14.96 6.54 5.07
C ARG A 26 -15.16 5.33 4.19
N ILE A 27 -15.49 4.17 4.79
CA ILE A 27 -15.78 2.95 4.04
C ILE A 27 -16.93 3.20 3.05
N LYS A 28 -18.03 3.77 3.55
CA LYS A 28 -19.20 4.02 2.71
C LYS A 28 -18.95 5.09 1.65
N ALA A 29 -18.22 6.14 1.99
CA ALA A 29 -17.94 7.23 1.04
C ALA A 29 -17.09 6.74 -0.14
N PHE A 30 -16.03 5.98 0.12
CA PHE A 30 -15.21 5.39 -0.94
C PHE A 30 -16.04 4.45 -1.82
N ALA A 31 -16.82 3.58 -1.17
CA ALA A 31 -17.57 2.56 -1.88
C ALA A 31 -18.69 3.15 -2.74
N ARG A 32 -19.37 4.20 -2.28
CA ARG A 32 -20.40 4.87 -3.09
C ARG A 32 -19.84 5.40 -4.39
N GLU A 33 -18.59 5.81 -4.37
CA GLU A 33 -17.96 6.37 -5.56
C GLU A 33 -17.37 5.28 -6.47
N PHE A 34 -16.77 4.22 -5.89
CA PHE A 34 -15.95 3.28 -6.67
C PHE A 34 -16.37 1.81 -6.59
N ASP A 35 -17.11 1.40 -5.56
CA ASP A 35 -17.44 -0.02 -5.34
C ASP A 35 -18.73 -0.16 -4.56
N PRO A 36 -19.88 0.25 -5.15
CA PRO A 36 -21.14 0.38 -4.41
C PRO A 36 -21.87 -0.95 -4.20
N GLN A 37 -21.25 -1.85 -3.48
CA GLN A 37 -21.83 -3.15 -3.11
C GLN A 37 -22.44 -3.09 -1.71
N PRO A 38 -23.48 -3.90 -1.43
CA PRO A 38 -24.21 -3.82 -0.15
C PRO A 38 -23.33 -3.89 1.10
N PHE A 39 -22.34 -4.80 1.11
CA PHE A 39 -21.44 -4.99 2.26
C PHE A 39 -20.43 -3.85 2.45
N HIS A 40 -20.38 -2.88 1.53
CA HIS A 40 -19.53 -1.69 1.64
C HIS A 40 -20.30 -0.40 1.86
N VAL A 41 -21.60 -0.38 1.58
CA VAL A 41 -22.40 0.88 1.62
C VAL A 41 -23.56 0.86 2.60
N ASP A 42 -24.00 -0.29 3.09
CA ASP A 42 -25.20 -0.44 3.91
C ASP A 42 -24.94 -1.38 5.08
N GLU A 43 -24.91 -0.84 6.29
CA GLU A 43 -24.59 -1.62 7.49
C GLU A 43 -25.62 -2.72 7.75
N GLU A 44 -26.90 -2.45 7.52
CA GLU A 44 -27.96 -3.44 7.73
C GLU A 44 -27.88 -4.56 6.70
N ALA A 45 -27.75 -4.20 5.42
CA ALA A 45 -27.60 -5.19 4.35
C ALA A 45 -26.33 -6.03 4.54
N ALA A 46 -25.25 -5.40 5.01
CA ALA A 46 -23.97 -6.09 5.22
C ALA A 46 -24.06 -7.23 6.24
N ARG A 47 -24.93 -7.13 7.23
CA ARG A 47 -25.11 -8.19 8.24
C ARG A 47 -25.54 -9.53 7.66
N HIS A 48 -26.24 -9.49 6.53
CA HIS A 48 -26.78 -10.68 5.87
C HIS A 48 -25.88 -11.19 4.73
N THR A 49 -24.65 -10.70 4.67
CA THR A 49 -23.69 -11.09 3.65
C THR A 49 -22.63 -12.03 4.21
N PHE A 50 -21.78 -12.53 3.32
CA PHE A 50 -20.62 -13.36 3.66
C PHE A 50 -19.79 -12.77 4.81
N PHE A 51 -19.69 -11.43 4.87
CA PHE A 51 -18.85 -10.77 5.87
C PHE A 51 -19.54 -10.58 7.24
N GLY A 52 -20.86 -10.71 7.32
CA GLY A 52 -21.60 -10.55 8.55
C GLY A 52 -21.62 -9.13 9.13
N GLY A 53 -21.20 -8.13 8.36
CA GLY A 53 -21.13 -6.74 8.76
C GLY A 53 -20.42 -5.89 7.72
N LEU A 54 -20.42 -4.58 7.93
CA LEU A 54 -19.78 -3.63 7.01
C LEU A 54 -18.27 -3.89 6.92
N VAL A 55 -17.74 -3.93 5.70
CA VAL A 55 -16.31 -4.06 5.45
C VAL A 55 -15.86 -3.08 4.38
N ALA A 56 -14.61 -2.66 4.46
CA ALA A 56 -14.02 -1.80 3.43
C ALA A 56 -13.84 -2.57 2.13
N SER A 57 -14.05 -1.88 1.00
CA SER A 57 -13.62 -2.39 -0.29
C SER A 57 -12.13 -2.70 -0.26
N GLY A 58 -11.72 -3.79 -0.88
CA GLY A 58 -10.29 -4.09 -1.03
C GLY A 58 -9.54 -2.94 -1.70
N TRP A 59 -10.16 -2.29 -2.67
CA TRP A 59 -9.56 -1.11 -3.34
C TRP A 59 -9.41 0.08 -2.39
N HIS A 60 -10.29 0.22 -1.41
CA HIS A 60 -10.16 1.21 -0.35
C HIS A 60 -8.96 0.88 0.55
N THR A 61 -8.82 -0.38 0.94
CA THR A 61 -7.65 -0.85 1.70
C THR A 61 -6.37 -0.58 0.93
N ALA A 62 -6.36 -0.84 -0.37
CA ALA A 62 -5.21 -0.55 -1.23
C ALA A 62 -4.91 0.95 -1.29
N ALA A 63 -5.93 1.80 -1.36
CA ALA A 63 -5.75 3.25 -1.38
C ALA A 63 -5.22 3.78 -0.05
N MET A 64 -5.73 3.29 1.08
CA MET A 64 -5.23 3.64 2.41
C MET A 64 -3.78 3.18 2.59
N THR A 65 -3.45 1.99 2.10
CA THR A 65 -2.08 1.48 2.12
C THR A 65 -1.14 2.38 1.32
N MET A 66 -1.59 2.86 0.16
CA MET A 66 -0.80 3.79 -0.65
C MET A 66 -0.53 5.08 0.13
N ARG A 67 -1.52 5.62 0.83
CA ARG A 67 -1.33 6.81 1.66
C ARG A 67 -0.29 6.58 2.75
N LEU A 68 -0.38 5.44 3.46
CA LEU A 68 0.59 5.07 4.49
C LEU A 68 2.00 4.92 3.90
N PHE A 69 2.09 4.31 2.73
CA PHE A 69 3.36 4.10 2.04
C PHE A 69 3.99 5.42 1.59
N VAL A 70 3.21 6.29 0.96
CA VAL A 70 3.69 7.60 0.47
C VAL A 70 4.17 8.48 1.62
N ASP A 71 3.49 8.44 2.76
CA ASP A 71 3.84 9.23 3.94
C ASP A 71 4.95 8.60 4.79
N SER A 72 5.41 7.39 4.46
CA SER A 72 6.47 6.72 5.21
C SER A 72 7.86 7.28 4.87
N ASP A 73 8.87 6.80 5.58
CA ASP A 73 10.25 7.27 5.44
C ASP A 73 10.98 6.75 4.21
N ILE A 74 10.33 5.97 3.37
CA ILE A 74 10.98 5.43 2.18
C ILE A 74 11.44 6.51 1.20
N LYS A 75 10.61 7.53 0.97
CA LYS A 75 10.95 8.77 0.24
C LYS A 75 11.82 8.59 -1.01
N PRO A 76 11.37 7.87 -2.04
CA PRO A 76 12.13 7.81 -3.29
C PRO A 76 12.24 9.20 -3.92
N ALA A 77 13.37 9.49 -4.53
CA ALA A 77 13.54 10.74 -5.25
C ALA A 77 12.48 10.88 -6.36
N THR A 78 11.94 12.05 -6.52
CA THR A 78 10.89 12.42 -7.50
C THR A 78 9.55 11.72 -7.30
N GLY A 79 9.35 10.99 -6.19
CA GLY A 79 8.06 10.38 -5.84
C GLY A 79 7.97 8.90 -6.18
N TYR A 80 6.76 8.36 -6.02
CA TYR A 80 6.49 6.92 -6.14
C TYR A 80 5.99 6.62 -7.56
N ILE A 81 6.86 6.05 -8.38
CA ILE A 81 6.51 5.69 -9.76
C ILE A 81 6.33 4.18 -9.83
N GLY A 82 5.09 3.73 -9.93
CA GLY A 82 4.77 2.32 -10.08
C GLY A 82 4.94 1.85 -11.52
N ALA A 83 5.63 0.72 -11.68
CA ALA A 83 5.77 0.07 -12.99
C ALA A 83 4.91 -1.18 -13.09
N GLY A 84 4.09 -1.44 -12.07
CA GLY A 84 3.25 -2.62 -11.98
C GLY A 84 3.36 -3.27 -10.61
N GLY A 85 2.89 -4.47 -10.52
CA GLY A 85 2.93 -5.25 -9.30
C GLY A 85 2.22 -6.57 -9.51
N SER A 86 2.30 -7.45 -8.50
CA SER A 86 1.68 -8.76 -8.59
C SER A 86 1.07 -9.17 -7.26
N ASP A 87 0.17 -10.15 -7.32
CA ASP A 87 -0.32 -10.90 -6.18
C ASP A 87 -0.93 -10.05 -5.07
N LEU A 88 -1.71 -9.02 -5.45
CA LEU A 88 -2.49 -8.27 -4.49
C LEU A 88 -3.55 -9.18 -3.87
N THR A 89 -3.44 -9.40 -2.55
CA THR A 89 -4.35 -10.27 -1.81
C THR A 89 -4.86 -9.58 -0.55
N TRP A 90 -6.05 -9.98 -0.11
CA TRP A 90 -6.70 -9.50 1.10
C TRP A 90 -7.02 -10.69 2.00
N PRO A 91 -6.08 -11.12 2.87
CA PRO A 91 -6.28 -12.30 3.73
C PRO A 91 -7.40 -12.13 4.75
N ARG A 92 -7.71 -10.90 5.16
CA ARG A 92 -8.76 -10.58 6.13
C ARG A 92 -9.52 -9.33 5.72
N PRO A 93 -10.82 -9.24 6.02
CA PRO A 93 -11.58 -8.01 5.77
C PRO A 93 -11.12 -6.89 6.72
N VAL A 94 -11.24 -5.65 6.25
CA VAL A 94 -11.02 -4.46 7.06
C VAL A 94 -12.39 -3.95 7.51
N ARG A 95 -12.53 -3.70 8.80
CA ARG A 95 -13.80 -3.35 9.44
C ARG A 95 -13.76 -1.94 10.02
N PRO A 96 -14.94 -1.32 10.22
CA PRO A 96 -15.01 -0.04 10.94
C PRO A 96 -14.32 -0.14 12.30
N GLY A 97 -13.52 0.86 12.63
CA GLY A 97 -12.75 0.90 13.88
C GLY A 97 -11.36 0.30 13.79
N ASP A 98 -11.03 -0.40 12.72
CA ASP A 98 -9.67 -0.89 12.52
C ASP A 98 -8.70 0.27 12.37
N VAL A 99 -7.48 0.06 12.84
CA VAL A 99 -6.36 1.02 12.72
C VAL A 99 -5.26 0.32 11.93
N LEU A 100 -4.99 0.83 10.74
CA LEU A 100 -4.05 0.19 9.82
C LEU A 100 -2.68 0.83 9.88
N HIS A 101 -1.64 0.00 9.70
CA HIS A 101 -0.28 0.45 9.42
C HIS A 101 0.32 -0.47 8.37
N ALA A 102 1.37 -0.01 7.72
CA ALA A 102 2.02 -0.75 6.64
C ALA A 102 3.52 -0.88 6.88
N GLU A 103 4.07 -1.99 6.39
CA GLU A 103 5.52 -2.22 6.35
C GLU A 103 5.90 -2.56 4.93
N SER A 104 6.94 -1.90 4.42
CA SER A 104 7.51 -2.22 3.12
C SER A 104 8.90 -2.82 3.28
N GLU A 105 9.21 -3.80 2.43
CA GLU A 105 10.51 -4.47 2.43
C GLU A 105 11.04 -4.51 1.01
N VAL A 106 12.31 -4.15 0.83
CA VAL A 106 12.98 -4.24 -0.47
C VAL A 106 13.36 -5.68 -0.74
N LEU A 107 12.80 -6.26 -1.80
CA LEU A 107 13.07 -7.67 -2.18
C LEU A 107 14.13 -7.79 -3.25
N GLU A 108 14.13 -6.88 -4.22
CA GLU A 108 15.02 -6.98 -5.37
C GLU A 108 15.37 -5.59 -5.88
N LEU A 109 16.60 -5.41 -6.28
CA LEU A 109 17.10 -4.18 -6.87
C LEU A 109 17.88 -4.54 -8.13
N ARG A 110 17.56 -3.89 -9.25
CA ARG A 110 18.34 -4.04 -10.47
C ARG A 110 18.36 -2.74 -11.28
N PRO A 111 19.49 -2.38 -11.88
CA PRO A 111 19.50 -1.27 -12.82
C PRO A 111 18.62 -1.59 -14.03
N SER A 112 18.00 -0.56 -14.62
CA SER A 112 17.29 -0.74 -15.86
C SER A 112 18.27 -1.02 -16.99
N LYS A 113 17.96 -2.00 -17.84
CA LYS A 113 18.81 -2.34 -19.01
C LYS A 113 18.68 -1.33 -20.12
N SER A 114 17.50 -0.72 -20.27
CA SER A 114 17.19 0.19 -21.37
C SER A 114 17.36 1.66 -21.00
N ARG A 115 17.32 1.99 -19.70
CA ARG A 115 17.39 3.36 -19.20
C ARG A 115 18.39 3.46 -18.05
N PRO A 116 19.63 3.89 -18.33
CA PRO A 116 20.70 3.89 -17.31
C PRO A 116 20.44 4.86 -16.15
N GLU A 117 19.55 5.83 -16.31
CA GLU A 117 19.24 6.82 -15.29
C GLU A 117 18.26 6.32 -14.22
N ILE A 118 17.70 5.12 -14.38
CA ILE A 118 16.75 4.54 -13.42
C ILE A 118 17.15 3.14 -12.97
N GLY A 119 16.66 2.76 -11.82
CA GLY A 119 16.68 1.39 -11.32
C GLY A 119 15.27 0.86 -11.11
N ILE A 120 15.16 -0.44 -11.01
CA ILE A 120 13.90 -1.14 -10.74
C ILE A 120 13.99 -1.73 -9.34
N MET A 121 12.97 -1.47 -8.53
CA MET A 121 12.90 -1.96 -7.15
C MET A 121 11.61 -2.77 -6.97
N LYS A 122 11.74 -4.02 -6.59
CA LYS A 122 10.62 -4.86 -6.23
C LYS A 122 10.50 -4.89 -4.71
N MET A 123 9.28 -4.71 -4.22
CA MET A 123 9.01 -4.64 -2.79
C MET A 123 7.93 -5.62 -2.38
N LYS A 124 7.87 -5.91 -1.08
CA LYS A 124 6.71 -6.50 -0.43
C LYS A 124 6.10 -5.43 0.45
N LEU A 125 4.84 -5.13 0.24
CA LEU A 125 4.10 -4.14 1.00
C LEU A 125 2.97 -4.84 1.74
N THR A 126 3.08 -4.89 3.06
CA THR A 126 2.12 -5.59 3.92
C THR A 126 1.37 -4.58 4.78
N THR A 127 0.05 -4.72 4.83
CA THR A 127 -0.82 -3.89 5.66
C THR A 127 -1.38 -4.72 6.80
N TYR A 128 -1.32 -4.17 7.99
CA TYR A 128 -1.76 -4.82 9.24
C TYR A 128 -2.86 -3.99 9.90
N ASN A 129 -3.74 -4.67 10.64
CA ASN A 129 -4.69 -3.99 11.53
C ASN A 129 -4.05 -3.79 12.92
N GLN A 130 -4.82 -3.28 13.88
CA GLN A 130 -4.36 -2.99 15.25
C GLN A 130 -3.93 -4.23 16.03
N ALA A 131 -4.37 -5.41 15.63
CA ALA A 131 -3.97 -6.69 16.23
C ALA A 131 -2.77 -7.32 15.52
N ASN A 132 -2.12 -6.58 14.62
CA ASN A 132 -1.03 -7.05 13.76
C ASN A 132 -1.43 -8.22 12.87
N GLU A 133 -2.70 -8.32 12.54
CA GLU A 133 -3.18 -9.28 11.56
C GLU A 133 -3.03 -8.69 10.15
N THR A 134 -2.58 -9.50 9.22
CA THR A 134 -2.40 -9.08 7.82
C THR A 134 -3.74 -8.91 7.13
N VAL A 135 -3.99 -7.73 6.59
CA VAL A 135 -5.23 -7.41 5.85
C VAL A 135 -4.98 -7.23 4.36
N GLN A 136 -3.75 -6.95 3.96
CA GLN A 136 -3.37 -6.84 2.54
C GLN A 136 -1.90 -7.18 2.36
N ILE A 137 -1.60 -7.87 1.26
CA ILE A 137 -0.23 -8.09 0.80
C ILE A 137 -0.17 -7.72 -0.66
N ALA A 138 0.83 -6.93 -1.04
CA ALA A 138 1.09 -6.54 -2.42
C ALA A 138 2.59 -6.60 -2.71
N TYR A 139 2.95 -6.77 -3.96
CA TYR A 139 4.34 -6.81 -4.42
C TYR A 139 4.53 -5.77 -5.52
N PRO A 140 4.59 -4.48 -5.16
CA PRO A 140 4.78 -3.43 -6.15
C PRO A 140 6.17 -3.46 -6.75
N THR A 141 6.24 -3.18 -8.05
CA THR A 141 7.49 -2.91 -8.76
C THR A 141 7.55 -1.42 -9.03
N MET A 142 8.64 -0.80 -8.62
CA MET A 142 8.80 0.65 -8.69
C MET A 142 9.99 1.03 -9.55
N VAL A 143 9.85 2.19 -10.19
CA VAL A 143 10.94 2.85 -10.88
C VAL A 143 11.55 3.87 -9.92
N VAL A 144 12.86 3.79 -9.70
CA VAL A 144 13.57 4.71 -8.80
C VAL A 144 14.71 5.37 -9.57
N PRO A 145 14.80 6.70 -9.55
CA PRO A 145 15.91 7.36 -10.23
C PRO A 145 17.25 6.97 -9.61
N ARG A 146 18.25 6.86 -10.45
CA ARG A 146 19.63 6.68 -9.98
C ARG A 146 20.21 8.06 -9.65
N ARG A 147 21.16 8.08 -8.72
CA ARG A 147 21.84 9.33 -8.37
C ARG A 147 22.53 9.90 -9.59
N PRO A 148 22.30 11.20 -9.90
CA PRO A 148 22.96 11.80 -11.05
C PRO A 148 24.48 11.70 -10.94
N ALA A 149 25.13 11.46 -12.07
CA ALA A 149 26.60 11.50 -12.12
C ALA A 149 27.07 12.88 -11.74
N LYS A 150 28.16 12.97 -10.96
CA LYS A 150 28.80 14.25 -10.65
C LYS A 150 29.47 14.74 -11.93
N GLY A 151 28.89 15.81 -12.48
CA GLY A 151 29.45 16.47 -13.68
C GLY A 151 30.61 17.34 -13.33
#